data_a63eca48aad0705da761dd01d95a34d0
#
_entry.id   a63eca48aad0705da761dd01d95a34d0
#
_cell.length_a   1.000
_cell.length_b   1.000
_cell.length_c   1.000
_cell.angle_alpha   90.00
_cell.angle_beta   90.00
_cell.angle_gamma   90.00
#
_symmetry.space_group_name_H-M   'P 1'
#
loop_
_entity.id
_entity.type
_entity.pdbx_description
1 polymer ?
#
loop_
_entity_poly.entity_id
_entity_poly.type
_entity_poly.pdbx_seq_one_letter_code
_entity_poly.pdbx_strand_id
1 'polypeptide(L)'
;MAEVNPLIKTLRDYQRLYLSEMGKGIKKYDIVGSGALGASLKIGKQPRVKLFGKTYVMKIEAEPYWEQINYGRGETKKGEGGVLKTKLEEWLRLPNVRQKVTSGGKGKYEGGSDTKWSDAKYKSVAWAMAQKIHREGYKARPFVTEARDKLDNKMFKDIATATAEMVELKLSEIITFINDSKKD
;
A
#
# COMPACT_ATOMS: atom_id res chain seq x y z
N MET A 1 17.75 -23.51 -18.68
CA MET A 1 17.14 -22.37 -17.94
C MET A 1 15.91 -22.93 -17.25
N ALA A 2 15.75 -22.75 -15.94
CA ALA A 2 14.55 -23.23 -15.23
C ALA A 2 13.33 -22.47 -15.78
N GLU A 3 12.37 -23.21 -16.28
CA GLU A 3 11.12 -22.67 -16.81
C GLU A 3 10.37 -21.93 -15.72
N VAL A 4 10.09 -20.65 -15.92
CA VAL A 4 9.44 -19.83 -14.89
C VAL A 4 7.97 -20.23 -14.84
N ASN A 5 7.52 -20.76 -13.71
CA ASN A 5 6.12 -21.13 -13.48
C ASN A 5 5.18 -19.98 -13.88
N PRO A 6 4.26 -20.20 -14.87
CA PRO A 6 3.40 -19.14 -15.42
C PRO A 6 2.57 -18.42 -14.35
N LEU A 7 2.06 -19.16 -13.37
CA LEU A 7 1.24 -18.60 -12.30
C LEU A 7 2.05 -17.68 -11.36
N ILE A 8 3.29 -18.06 -11.02
CA ILE A 8 4.17 -17.19 -10.23
C ILE A 8 4.48 -15.90 -10.97
N LYS A 9 4.73 -15.99 -12.28
CA LYS A 9 4.98 -14.84 -13.13
C LYS A 9 3.76 -13.91 -13.13
N THR A 10 2.57 -14.43 -13.41
CA THR A 10 1.31 -13.68 -13.43
C THR A 10 1.06 -12.98 -12.10
N LEU A 11 1.15 -13.68 -10.98
CA LEU A 11 0.96 -13.09 -9.65
C LEU A 11 1.98 -11.98 -9.35
N ARG A 12 3.22 -12.13 -9.78
CA ARG A 12 4.27 -11.11 -9.59
C ARG A 12 4.02 -9.87 -10.44
N ASP A 13 3.53 -10.04 -11.66
CA ASP A 13 3.18 -8.92 -12.52
C ASP A 13 1.98 -8.16 -11.96
N TYR A 14 0.98 -8.85 -11.41
CA TYR A 14 -0.12 -8.21 -10.69
C TYR A 14 0.32 -7.52 -9.40
N GLN A 15 1.25 -8.08 -8.64
CA GLN A 15 1.83 -7.40 -7.49
C GLN A 15 2.41 -6.03 -7.90
N ARG A 16 3.14 -5.97 -9.02
CA ARG A 16 3.70 -4.71 -9.56
C ARG A 16 2.60 -3.74 -10.00
N LEU A 17 1.55 -4.24 -10.66
CA LEU A 17 0.41 -3.42 -11.10
C LEU A 17 -0.32 -2.81 -9.91
N TYR A 18 -0.64 -3.59 -8.89
CA TYR A 18 -1.25 -3.08 -7.66
C TYR A 18 -0.41 -1.99 -7.00
N LEU A 19 0.88 -2.23 -6.84
CA LEU A 19 1.79 -1.23 -6.26
C LEU A 19 1.83 0.07 -7.08
N SER A 20 1.80 -0.06 -8.41
CA SER A 20 1.74 1.09 -9.33
C SER A 20 0.43 1.87 -9.15
N GLU A 21 -0.73 1.20 -9.17
CA GLU A 21 -2.03 1.85 -9.02
C GLU A 21 -2.20 2.48 -7.62
N MET A 22 -1.78 1.77 -6.56
CA MET A 22 -1.76 2.34 -5.21
C MET A 22 -0.86 3.58 -5.11
N GLY A 23 0.30 3.56 -5.79
CA GLY A 23 1.19 4.71 -5.89
C GLY A 23 0.55 5.91 -6.61
N LYS A 24 -0.23 5.67 -7.65
CA LYS A 24 -1.04 6.70 -8.32
C LYS A 24 -2.10 7.26 -7.39
N GLY A 25 -2.78 6.39 -6.64
CA GLY A 25 -3.77 6.80 -5.63
C GLY A 25 -3.17 7.66 -4.53
N ILE A 26 -1.98 7.31 -4.02
CA ILE A 26 -1.25 8.13 -3.04
C ILE A 26 -1.02 9.55 -3.57
N LYS A 27 -0.62 9.68 -4.83
CA LYS A 27 -0.43 10.99 -5.48
C LYS A 27 -1.76 11.72 -5.69
N LYS A 28 -2.78 11.03 -6.21
CA LYS A 28 -4.13 11.56 -6.47
C LYS A 28 -4.76 12.18 -5.21
N TYR A 29 -4.64 11.49 -4.09
CA TYR A 29 -5.20 11.92 -2.82
C TYR A 29 -4.27 12.80 -1.99
N ASP A 30 -3.11 13.18 -2.54
CA ASP A 30 -2.07 13.93 -1.82
C ASP A 30 -1.80 13.37 -0.41
N ILE A 31 -1.62 12.04 -0.35
CA ILE A 31 -1.34 11.34 0.91
C ILE A 31 0.09 11.66 1.31
N VAL A 32 0.22 12.70 2.12
CA VAL A 32 1.50 13.20 2.59
C VAL A 32 1.75 12.67 3.99
N GLY A 33 2.90 12.10 4.15
CA GLY A 33 3.42 11.68 5.43
C GLY A 33 4.94 11.75 5.40
N SER A 34 5.58 10.93 6.20
CA SER A 34 7.04 10.73 6.16
C SER A 34 7.56 10.19 4.82
N GLY A 35 6.66 9.91 3.87
CA GLY A 35 6.98 9.14 2.66
C GLY A 35 7.06 7.63 2.94
N ALA A 36 6.93 7.19 4.19
CA ALA A 36 7.06 5.80 4.58
C ALA A 36 6.06 4.89 3.88
N LEU A 37 4.78 5.31 3.77
CA LEU A 37 3.77 4.54 3.04
C LEU A 37 4.16 4.35 1.58
N GLY A 38 4.53 5.40 0.87
CA GLY A 38 4.99 5.31 -0.51
C GLY A 38 6.28 4.51 -0.66
N ALA A 39 7.18 4.59 0.33
CA ALA A 39 8.41 3.81 0.36
C ALA A 39 8.16 2.33 0.64
N SER A 40 7.20 1.98 1.49
CA SER A 40 6.82 0.59 1.79
C SER A 40 6.19 -0.11 0.58
N LEU A 41 5.50 0.62 -0.30
CA LEU A 41 4.87 0.08 -1.51
C LEU A 41 5.81 -0.11 -2.70
N LYS A 42 7.12 0.07 -2.54
CA LYS A 42 8.09 -0.22 -3.62
C LYS A 42 8.26 -1.73 -3.79
N ILE A 43 8.30 -2.19 -5.05
CA ILE A 43 8.42 -3.62 -5.37
C ILE A 43 9.61 -4.30 -4.69
N GLY A 44 10.74 -3.62 -4.56
CA GLY A 44 11.93 -4.14 -3.87
C GLY A 44 11.77 -4.33 -2.36
N LYS A 45 10.73 -3.76 -1.76
CA LYS A 45 10.36 -3.92 -0.34
C LYS A 45 9.29 -4.99 -0.12
N GLN A 46 8.69 -5.51 -1.19
CA GLN A 46 7.60 -6.46 -1.09
C GLN A 46 8.10 -7.90 -0.98
N PRO A 47 7.41 -8.75 -0.23
CA PRO A 47 7.71 -10.17 -0.19
C PRO A 47 7.55 -10.79 -1.58
N ARG A 48 8.39 -11.77 -1.89
CA ARG A 48 8.27 -12.52 -3.15
C ARG A 48 7.00 -13.37 -3.12
N VAL A 49 6.39 -13.55 -4.29
CA VAL A 49 5.35 -14.58 -4.46
C VAL A 49 5.94 -15.93 -4.12
N LYS A 50 5.28 -16.69 -3.27
CA LYS A 50 5.76 -17.99 -2.76
C LYS A 50 4.67 -19.05 -2.87
N LEU A 51 5.12 -20.30 -2.98
CA LEU A 51 4.26 -21.46 -2.79
C LEU A 51 4.31 -21.87 -1.30
N PHE A 52 3.15 -21.90 -0.67
CA PHE A 52 2.95 -22.39 0.70
C PHE A 52 2.11 -23.65 0.65
N GLY A 53 2.73 -24.82 0.85
CA GLY A 53 2.07 -26.10 0.65
C GLY A 53 1.53 -26.20 -0.79
N LYS A 54 0.21 -26.19 -0.97
CA LYS A 54 -0.46 -26.23 -2.29
C LYS A 54 -0.99 -24.87 -2.76
N THR A 55 -0.70 -23.78 -2.02
CA THR A 55 -1.28 -22.46 -2.28
C THR A 55 -0.20 -21.46 -2.70
N TYR A 56 -0.41 -20.79 -3.82
CA TYR A 56 0.40 -19.64 -4.21
C TYR A 56 -0.07 -18.41 -3.47
N VAL A 57 0.86 -17.70 -2.84
CA VAL A 57 0.56 -16.51 -2.05
C VAL A 57 1.28 -15.30 -2.63
N MET A 58 0.47 -14.31 -3.06
CA MET A 58 0.91 -12.96 -3.36
C MET A 58 0.54 -12.07 -2.18
N LYS A 59 1.52 -11.41 -1.56
CA LYS A 59 1.32 -10.51 -0.42
C LYS A 59 1.80 -9.12 -0.78
N ILE A 60 1.04 -8.11 -0.39
CA ILE A 60 1.47 -6.71 -0.43
C ILE A 60 1.52 -6.21 1.01
N GLU A 61 2.68 -5.73 1.42
CA GLU A 61 2.90 -5.15 2.73
C GLU A 61 2.95 -3.63 2.63
N ALA A 62 2.29 -2.97 3.56
CA ALA A 62 2.26 -1.52 3.68
C ALA A 62 2.39 -1.10 5.14
N GLU A 63 2.67 0.16 5.39
CA GLU A 63 2.69 0.71 6.74
C GLU A 63 1.35 0.48 7.46
N PRO A 64 1.33 0.11 8.73
CA PRO A 64 0.12 -0.30 9.46
C PRO A 64 -1.04 0.68 9.42
N TYR A 65 -0.76 1.97 9.23
CA TYR A 65 -1.79 3.01 9.17
C TYR A 65 -2.50 3.14 7.80
N TRP A 66 -2.15 2.30 6.81
CA TRP A 66 -2.75 2.34 5.48
C TRP A 66 -4.27 2.13 5.49
N GLU A 67 -4.75 1.26 6.36
CA GLU A 67 -6.19 0.98 6.49
C GLU A 67 -6.97 2.22 6.92
N GLN A 68 -6.45 2.92 7.92
CA GLN A 68 -7.07 4.15 8.38
C GLN A 68 -7.14 5.21 7.29
N ILE A 69 -6.10 5.33 6.47
CA ILE A 69 -6.10 6.26 5.34
C ILE A 69 -7.12 5.81 4.29
N ASN A 70 -7.13 4.53 3.94
CA ASN A 70 -7.98 4.00 2.88
C ASN A 70 -9.47 4.10 3.22
N TYR A 71 -9.84 3.73 4.44
CA TYR A 71 -11.24 3.69 4.88
C TYR A 71 -11.69 4.95 5.62
N GLY A 72 -10.77 5.82 5.96
CA GLY A 72 -11.06 6.97 6.81
C GLY A 72 -11.26 6.58 8.27
N ARG A 73 -11.72 7.53 9.05
CA ARG A 73 -12.03 7.34 10.46
C ARG A 73 -13.25 8.19 10.83
N GLY A 74 -14.24 7.57 11.44
CA GLY A 74 -15.37 8.30 12.02
C GLY A 74 -14.97 9.10 13.26
N GLU A 75 -15.96 9.80 13.81
CA GLU A 75 -15.84 10.48 15.10
C GLU A 75 -15.49 9.50 16.22
N THR A 76 -14.69 9.95 17.18
CA THR A 76 -14.34 9.14 18.35
C THR A 76 -14.85 9.81 19.63
N LYS A 77 -15.33 9.00 20.59
CA LYS A 77 -15.78 9.52 21.89
C LYS A 77 -14.60 10.18 22.64
N LYS A 78 -14.90 11.28 23.35
CA LYS A 78 -13.94 11.94 24.25
C LYS A 78 -13.35 10.91 25.23
N GLY A 79 -12.03 10.85 25.32
CA GLY A 79 -11.33 10.04 26.32
C GLY A 79 -10.12 9.25 25.83
N GLU A 80 -10.04 8.94 24.53
CA GLU A 80 -8.92 8.15 23.98
C GLU A 80 -7.77 9.01 23.40
N GLY A 81 -7.74 10.30 23.75
CA GLY A 81 -6.95 11.31 23.03
C GLY A 81 -5.44 11.32 23.24
N GLY A 82 -4.89 10.60 24.23
CA GLY A 82 -3.47 10.72 24.58
C GLY A 82 -2.52 10.26 23.47
N VAL A 83 -2.76 9.10 22.91
CA VAL A 83 -1.89 8.49 21.90
C VAL A 83 -1.94 9.25 20.56
N LEU A 84 -3.13 9.69 20.13
CA LEU A 84 -3.28 10.41 18.86
C LEU A 84 -2.54 11.73 18.88
N LYS A 85 -2.62 12.50 19.96
CA LYS A 85 -1.91 13.77 20.11
C LYS A 85 -0.38 13.57 20.00
N THR A 86 0.17 12.58 20.70
CA THR A 86 1.61 12.28 20.65
C THR A 86 2.06 11.90 19.25
N LYS A 87 1.28 11.02 18.57
CA LYS A 87 1.59 10.63 17.18
C LYS A 87 1.50 11.81 16.20
N LEU A 88 0.54 12.70 16.39
CA LEU A 88 0.45 13.93 15.58
C LEU A 88 1.60 14.89 15.85
N GLU A 89 2.06 14.99 17.08
CA GLU A 89 3.23 15.81 17.43
C GLU A 89 4.50 15.28 16.75
N GLU A 90 4.75 13.96 16.83
CA GLU A 90 5.85 13.31 16.14
C GLU A 90 5.77 13.53 14.62
N TRP A 91 4.58 13.36 14.04
CA TRP A 91 4.33 13.56 12.60
C TRP A 91 4.58 15.01 12.16
N LEU A 92 4.14 16.01 12.93
CA LEU A 92 4.36 17.43 12.63
C LEU A 92 5.83 17.85 12.66
N ARG A 93 6.69 17.08 13.36
CA ARG A 93 8.14 17.33 13.39
C ARG A 93 8.85 16.95 12.10
N LEU A 94 8.19 16.19 11.21
CA LEU A 94 8.73 15.84 9.90
C LEU A 94 8.81 17.09 9.00
N PRO A 95 9.95 17.37 8.34
CA PRO A 95 10.15 18.61 7.58
C PRO A 95 9.11 18.85 6.50
N ASN A 96 8.82 17.86 5.69
CA ASN A 96 7.84 17.89 4.60
C ASN A 96 6.39 18.07 5.07
N VAL A 97 6.05 17.58 6.25
CA VAL A 97 4.73 17.76 6.86
C VAL A 97 4.54 19.18 7.37
N ARG A 98 5.54 19.68 8.08
CA ARG A 98 5.53 21.05 8.62
C ARG A 98 5.29 22.08 7.54
N GLN A 99 6.01 21.97 6.41
CA GLN A 99 5.83 22.88 5.26
C GLN A 99 4.39 22.90 4.75
N LYS A 100 3.73 21.74 4.62
CA LYS A 100 2.34 21.66 4.15
C LYS A 100 1.33 22.20 5.15
N VAL A 101 1.51 21.95 6.43
CA VAL A 101 0.59 22.46 7.47
C VAL A 101 0.63 23.99 7.55
N THR A 102 1.81 24.59 7.39
CA THR A 102 1.97 26.04 7.41
C THR A 102 1.41 26.73 6.17
N SER A 103 1.44 26.08 5.01
CA SER A 103 0.90 26.62 3.76
C SER A 103 -0.63 26.47 3.60
N GLY A 104 -1.32 25.97 4.61
CA GLY A 104 -2.77 25.74 4.53
C GLY A 104 -3.19 24.75 3.44
N GLY A 105 -2.27 23.89 3.00
CA GLY A 105 -2.52 22.90 1.95
C GLY A 105 -2.62 23.48 0.53
N LYS A 106 -2.51 24.76 0.35
CA LYS A 106 -2.50 25.41 -0.98
C LYS A 106 -1.05 25.57 -1.43
N GLY A 107 -0.53 24.63 -2.14
CA GLY A 107 0.81 24.40 -2.66
C GLY A 107 1.69 25.54 -3.19
N LYS A 108 1.53 26.76 -2.76
CA LYS A 108 2.46 27.86 -3.03
C LYS A 108 3.03 28.35 -1.70
N TYR A 109 4.22 27.92 -1.41
CA TYR A 109 5.03 28.49 -0.36
C TYR A 109 6.11 29.36 -0.98
N GLU A 110 5.86 30.63 -1.07
CA GLU A 110 6.90 31.64 -1.25
C GLU A 110 7.51 31.91 0.14
N GLY A 111 8.73 31.45 0.35
CA GLY A 111 9.60 31.96 1.39
C GLY A 111 9.20 31.67 2.85
N GLY A 112 8.87 30.45 3.18
CA GLY A 112 8.74 30.06 4.58
C GLY A 112 10.06 29.64 5.18
N SER A 113 10.53 30.38 6.14
CA SER A 113 11.76 30.12 6.88
C SER A 113 11.82 28.66 7.35
N ASP A 114 13.00 28.08 7.28
CA ASP A 114 13.40 26.79 7.87
C ASP A 114 13.31 26.77 9.42
N THR A 115 12.65 27.78 9.99
CA THR A 115 12.49 27.93 11.44
C THR A 115 11.70 26.79 12.01
N LYS A 116 12.37 25.96 12.77
CA LYS A 116 11.73 24.94 13.61
C LYS A 116 10.71 25.62 14.52
N TRP A 117 9.53 25.07 14.61
CA TRP A 117 8.55 25.52 15.58
C TRP A 117 9.06 25.27 17.01
N SER A 118 8.62 26.07 17.95
CA SER A 118 8.83 25.78 19.35
C SER A 118 8.06 24.52 19.76
N ASP A 119 8.52 23.82 20.79
CA ASP A 119 7.84 22.63 21.32
C ASP A 119 6.40 22.95 21.75
N ALA A 120 6.17 24.12 22.32
CA ALA A 120 4.84 24.59 22.67
C ALA A 120 3.92 24.68 21.43
N LYS A 121 4.44 25.15 20.29
CA LYS A 121 3.70 25.25 19.04
C LYS A 121 3.35 23.87 18.47
N TYR A 122 4.30 22.93 18.47
CA TYR A 122 4.02 21.54 18.05
C TYR A 122 2.90 20.92 18.88
N LYS A 123 2.97 21.05 20.20
CA LYS A 123 1.96 20.52 21.14
C LYS A 123 0.59 21.15 20.93
N SER A 124 0.52 22.47 20.72
CA SER A 124 -0.72 23.19 20.48
C SER A 124 -1.38 22.78 19.17
N VAL A 125 -0.61 22.71 18.07
CA VAL A 125 -1.15 22.31 16.76
C VAL A 125 -1.57 20.83 16.78
N ALA A 126 -0.79 19.94 17.37
CA ALA A 126 -1.13 18.54 17.53
C ALA A 126 -2.42 18.35 18.33
N TRP A 127 -2.61 19.13 19.39
CA TRP A 127 -3.83 19.13 20.19
C TRP A 127 -5.05 19.58 19.37
N ALA A 128 -4.94 20.70 18.65
CA ALA A 128 -6.03 21.21 17.81
C ALA A 128 -6.43 20.22 16.71
N MET A 129 -5.44 19.57 16.06
CA MET A 129 -5.67 18.53 15.07
C MET A 129 -6.32 17.30 15.70
N ALA A 130 -5.87 16.85 16.86
CA ALA A 130 -6.46 15.72 17.57
C ALA A 130 -7.94 16.01 17.91
N GLN A 131 -8.24 17.19 18.42
CA GLN A 131 -9.64 17.60 18.70
C GLN A 131 -10.50 17.59 17.44
N LYS A 132 -9.98 18.11 16.32
CA LYS A 132 -10.70 18.08 15.04
C LYS A 132 -10.96 16.64 14.57
N ILE A 133 -9.95 15.78 14.61
CA ILE A 133 -10.09 14.37 14.22
C ILE A 133 -11.06 13.64 15.13
N HIS A 134 -11.06 13.92 16.43
CA HIS A 134 -12.03 13.33 17.36
C HIS A 134 -13.46 13.77 17.08
N ARG A 135 -13.67 15.04 16.73
CA ARG A 135 -15.00 15.61 16.47
C ARG A 135 -15.56 15.27 15.09
N GLU A 136 -14.71 15.28 14.06
CA GLU A 136 -15.15 15.21 12.67
C GLU A 136 -14.69 13.93 11.96
N GLY A 137 -13.78 13.18 12.58
CA GLY A 137 -13.08 12.11 11.87
C GLY A 137 -12.18 12.65 10.77
N TYR A 138 -11.89 11.82 9.79
CA TYR A 138 -11.29 12.22 8.51
C TYR A 138 -11.78 11.35 7.36
N LYS A 139 -11.85 11.96 6.19
CA LYS A 139 -12.40 11.32 4.99
C LYS A 139 -11.51 10.18 4.51
N ALA A 140 -12.15 9.11 4.06
CA ALA A 140 -11.50 8.02 3.33
C ALA A 140 -10.75 8.53 2.10
N ARG A 141 -9.60 7.92 1.85
CA ARG A 141 -8.79 8.11 0.63
C ARG A 141 -8.55 6.74 0.04
N PRO A 142 -9.48 6.18 -0.75
CA PRO A 142 -9.58 4.76 -1.06
C PRO A 142 -8.58 4.29 -2.11
N PHE A 143 -7.30 4.58 -1.93
CA PHE A 143 -6.25 4.26 -2.89
C PHE A 143 -6.01 2.76 -3.08
N VAL A 144 -6.25 1.95 -2.06
CA VAL A 144 -6.17 0.48 -2.15
C VAL A 144 -7.44 -0.07 -2.80
N THR A 145 -8.61 0.41 -2.36
CA THR A 145 -9.90 -0.03 -2.91
C THR A 145 -10.00 0.26 -4.40
N GLU A 146 -9.64 1.48 -4.84
CA GLU A 146 -9.61 1.83 -6.26
C GLU A 146 -8.64 0.95 -7.07
N ALA A 147 -7.48 0.60 -6.51
CA ALA A 147 -6.54 -0.30 -7.19
C ALA A 147 -7.12 -1.70 -7.34
N ARG A 148 -7.83 -2.21 -6.33
CA ARG A 148 -8.52 -3.51 -6.37
C ARG A 148 -9.63 -3.50 -7.41
N ASP A 149 -10.55 -2.55 -7.34
CA ASP A 149 -11.70 -2.45 -8.26
C ASP A 149 -11.24 -2.42 -9.72
N LYS A 150 -10.10 -1.79 -9.99
CA LYS A 150 -9.51 -1.70 -11.31
C LYS A 150 -8.86 -2.99 -11.80
N LEU A 151 -8.27 -3.79 -10.91
CA LEU A 151 -7.38 -4.88 -11.28
C LEU A 151 -7.96 -6.28 -11.01
N ASP A 152 -8.83 -6.44 -9.99
CA ASP A 152 -9.26 -7.76 -9.51
C ASP A 152 -9.89 -8.61 -10.61
N ASN A 153 -10.83 -8.06 -11.36
CA ASN A 153 -11.54 -8.82 -12.40
C ASN A 153 -10.62 -9.33 -13.53
N LYS A 154 -9.63 -8.52 -13.92
CA LYS A 154 -8.64 -8.93 -14.91
C LYS A 154 -7.68 -9.95 -14.33
N MET A 155 -7.22 -9.71 -13.09
CA MET A 155 -6.32 -10.61 -12.39
C MET A 155 -6.90 -12.03 -12.30
N PHE A 156 -8.18 -12.18 -11.94
CA PHE A 156 -8.80 -13.50 -11.83
C PHE A 156 -8.84 -14.24 -13.18
N LYS A 157 -9.11 -13.55 -14.28
CA LYS A 157 -9.07 -14.12 -15.63
C LYS A 157 -7.66 -14.59 -16.01
N ASP A 158 -6.67 -13.73 -15.80
CA ASP A 158 -5.29 -14.03 -16.16
C ASP A 158 -4.70 -15.16 -15.27
N ILE A 159 -5.11 -15.26 -14.00
CA ILE A 159 -4.78 -16.38 -13.12
C ILE A 159 -5.38 -17.68 -13.63
N ALA A 160 -6.64 -17.68 -14.08
CA ALA A 160 -7.28 -18.86 -14.64
C ALA A 160 -6.53 -19.35 -15.88
N THR A 161 -6.15 -18.44 -16.78
CA THR A 161 -5.35 -18.77 -17.97
C THR A 161 -3.98 -19.34 -17.59
N ALA A 162 -3.24 -18.67 -16.70
CA ALA A 162 -1.92 -19.13 -16.26
C ALA A 162 -2.00 -20.49 -15.51
N THR A 163 -3.11 -20.77 -14.85
CA THR A 163 -3.35 -22.08 -14.21
C THR A 163 -3.56 -23.16 -15.25
N ALA A 164 -4.35 -22.90 -16.31
CA ALA A 164 -4.54 -23.82 -17.41
C ALA A 164 -3.21 -24.16 -18.11
N GLU A 165 -2.42 -23.14 -18.45
CA GLU A 165 -1.07 -23.32 -19.03
C GLU A 165 -0.18 -24.19 -18.15
N MET A 166 -0.20 -23.97 -16.83
CA MET A 166 0.59 -24.78 -15.88
C MET A 166 0.14 -26.24 -15.87
N VAL A 167 -1.16 -26.51 -15.97
CA VAL A 167 -1.72 -27.87 -16.04
C VAL A 167 -1.31 -28.56 -17.33
N GLU A 168 -1.40 -27.87 -18.47
CA GLU A 168 -0.97 -28.39 -19.79
C GLU A 168 0.51 -28.77 -19.80
N LEU A 169 1.37 -27.92 -19.25
CA LEU A 169 2.80 -28.21 -19.13
C LEU A 169 3.03 -29.50 -18.30
N LYS A 170 2.34 -29.64 -17.17
CA LYS A 170 2.47 -30.83 -16.33
C LYS A 170 1.96 -32.11 -16.98
N LEU A 171 0.85 -32.03 -17.73
CA LEU A 171 0.35 -33.16 -18.51
C LEU A 171 1.33 -33.55 -19.60
N SER A 172 1.94 -32.61 -20.31
CA SER A 172 2.94 -32.87 -21.33
C SER A 172 4.18 -33.56 -20.75
N GLU A 173 4.67 -33.12 -19.58
CA GLU A 173 5.78 -33.77 -18.86
C GLU A 173 5.44 -35.24 -18.55
N ILE A 174 4.24 -35.53 -18.04
CA ILE A 174 3.78 -36.89 -17.69
C ILE A 174 3.68 -37.75 -18.95
N ILE A 175 3.12 -37.25 -20.04
CA ILE A 175 3.00 -37.97 -21.30
C ILE A 175 4.38 -38.32 -21.86
N THR A 176 5.32 -37.40 -21.82
CA THR A 176 6.71 -37.63 -22.25
C THR A 176 7.33 -38.71 -21.42
N PHE A 177 7.23 -38.65 -20.09
CA PHE A 177 7.76 -39.68 -19.19
C PHE A 177 7.19 -41.08 -19.48
N ILE A 178 5.87 -41.19 -19.70
CA ILE A 178 5.22 -42.46 -20.02
C ILE A 178 5.72 -43.02 -21.36
N ASN A 179 5.91 -42.16 -22.36
CA ASN A 179 6.38 -42.59 -23.68
C ASN A 179 7.84 -43.07 -23.66
N ASP A 180 8.68 -42.42 -22.86
CA ASP A 180 10.09 -42.79 -22.71
C ASP A 180 10.22 -44.12 -21.91
N SER A 181 9.41 -44.32 -20.88
CA SER A 181 9.35 -45.55 -20.09
C SER A 181 8.88 -46.79 -20.87
N LYS A 182 8.29 -46.63 -22.06
CA LYS A 182 7.86 -47.73 -22.93
C LYS A 182 8.92 -48.15 -23.97
N LYS A 183 10.03 -47.43 -24.04
CA LYS A 183 11.11 -47.70 -25.02
C LYS A 183 12.21 -48.59 -24.44
N ASP A 184 12.20 -48.79 -23.13
CA ASP A 184 13.08 -49.75 -22.39
C ASP A 184 12.35 -51.06 -22.16
#